data_11b1405021f822258f496f6d61092a65
#
_entry.id   11b1405021f822258f496f6d61092a65
#
_cell.length_a   1.000
_cell.length_b   1.000
_cell.length_c   1.000
_cell.angle_alpha   90.00
_cell.angle_beta   90.00
_cell.angle_gamma   90.00
#
_symmetry.space_group_name_H-M   'P 1'
#
loop_
_entity.id
_entity.type
_entity.pdbx_description
1 polymer ?
#
loop_
_entity_poly.entity_id
_entity_poly.type
_entity_poly.pdbx_seq_one_letter_code
_entity_poly.pdbx_strand_id
1 'polypeptide(L)'
;MTKHLLNCSVYVATVALCLGAMINGTPAGSFARGCAARDLQILTLIEQRETTNAISAERLSDALVTMMNARMICHDGHVLDALAIYDGVARSLTPV
;
A
#
# COMPACT_ATOMS: atom_id res chain seq x y z
N MET A 1 22.18 -8.04 34.57
CA MET A 1 22.60 -7.71 33.21
C MET A 1 22.43 -8.87 32.24
N THR A 2 22.81 -10.09 32.61
CA THR A 2 22.65 -11.28 31.79
C THR A 2 21.19 -11.60 31.46
N LYS A 3 20.25 -11.32 32.35
CA LYS A 3 18.82 -11.57 32.11
C LYS A 3 18.24 -10.67 31.03
N HIS A 4 18.71 -9.42 30.94
CA HIS A 4 18.24 -8.49 29.90
C HIS A 4 18.72 -8.89 28.49
N LEU A 5 19.97 -9.35 28.40
CA LEU A 5 20.53 -9.83 27.13
C LEU A 5 19.81 -11.08 26.63
N LEU A 6 19.49 -12.01 27.54
CA LEU A 6 18.74 -13.22 27.22
C LEU A 6 17.31 -12.88 26.77
N ASN A 7 16.65 -11.94 27.44
CA ASN A 7 15.30 -11.52 27.08
C ASN A 7 15.26 -10.84 25.71
N CYS A 8 16.23 -10.00 25.41
CA CYS A 8 16.34 -9.36 24.09
C CYS A 8 16.57 -10.40 23.00
N SER A 9 17.40 -11.40 23.26
CA SER A 9 17.69 -12.47 22.29
C SER A 9 16.44 -13.31 22.00
N VAL A 10 15.70 -13.68 23.05
CA VAL A 10 14.43 -14.43 22.91
C VAL A 10 13.39 -13.59 22.16
N TYR A 11 13.30 -12.30 22.48
CA TYR A 11 12.35 -11.39 21.85
C TYR A 11 12.62 -11.25 20.34
N VAL A 12 13.88 -11.06 19.96
CA VAL A 12 14.29 -10.97 18.56
C VAL A 12 13.96 -12.26 17.80
N ALA A 13 14.25 -13.41 18.41
CA ALA A 13 13.95 -14.71 17.81
C ALA A 13 12.44 -14.90 17.63
N THR A 14 11.62 -14.50 18.59
CA THR A 14 10.16 -14.59 18.50
C THR A 14 9.61 -13.70 17.40
N VAL A 15 10.10 -12.46 17.30
CA VAL A 15 9.68 -11.54 16.23
C VAL A 15 10.06 -12.08 14.86
N ALA A 16 11.27 -12.61 14.72
CA ALA A 16 11.72 -13.22 13.45
C ALA A 16 10.85 -14.39 13.03
N LEU A 17 10.45 -15.24 13.99
CA LEU A 17 9.54 -16.36 13.71
C LEU A 17 8.15 -15.89 13.28
N CYS A 18 7.62 -14.86 13.91
CA CYS A 18 6.33 -14.28 13.55
C CYS A 18 6.37 -13.71 12.12
N LEU A 19 7.42 -12.96 11.78
CA LEU A 19 7.60 -12.43 10.43
C LEU A 19 7.74 -13.54 9.39
N GLY A 20 8.50 -14.59 9.71
CA GLY A 20 8.65 -15.76 8.85
C GLY A 20 7.32 -16.49 8.63
N ALA A 21 6.52 -16.64 9.68
CA ALA A 21 5.20 -17.26 9.58
C ALA A 21 4.24 -16.43 8.72
N MET A 22 4.29 -15.09 8.83
CA MET A 22 3.47 -14.21 8.00
C MET A 22 3.85 -14.30 6.52
N ILE A 23 5.14 -14.38 6.22
CA ILE A 23 5.62 -14.50 4.84
C ILE A 23 5.27 -15.88 4.25
N ASN A 24 5.41 -16.95 5.03
CA ASN A 24 5.22 -18.31 4.55
C ASN A 24 3.77 -18.78 4.66
N GLY A 25 3.00 -18.26 5.62
CA GLY A 25 1.63 -18.69 5.91
C GLY A 25 0.56 -17.96 5.12
N THR A 26 0.89 -16.80 4.52
CA THR A 26 -0.06 -16.01 3.74
C THR A 26 0.33 -16.09 2.28
N PRO A 27 -0.45 -16.77 1.43
CA PRO A 27 -0.20 -16.70 -0.01
C PRO A 27 -0.26 -15.22 -0.41
N ALA A 28 0.72 -14.77 -1.19
CA ALA A 28 0.72 -13.41 -1.72
C ALA A 28 -0.58 -13.22 -2.49
N GLY A 29 -1.51 -12.44 -1.94
CA GLY A 29 -2.81 -12.18 -2.53
C GLY A 29 -2.69 -11.38 -3.82
N SER A 30 -3.83 -11.22 -4.48
CA SER A 30 -3.95 -10.46 -5.74
C SER A 30 -3.38 -9.05 -5.63
N PHE A 31 -3.60 -8.40 -4.49
CA PHE A 31 -3.06 -7.06 -4.25
C PHE A 31 -1.54 -7.05 -4.29
N ALA A 32 -0.90 -7.93 -3.52
CA ALA A 32 0.57 -7.96 -3.43
C ALA A 32 1.22 -8.25 -4.78
N ARG A 33 0.62 -9.12 -5.60
CA ARG A 33 1.18 -9.51 -6.89
C ARG A 33 0.84 -8.55 -8.02
N GLY A 34 -0.38 -8.01 -8.02
CA GLY A 34 -0.90 -7.29 -9.18
C GLY A 34 -1.00 -5.79 -8.99
N CYS A 35 -1.20 -5.29 -7.77
CA CYS A 35 -1.57 -3.90 -7.54
C CYS A 35 -0.62 -3.12 -6.63
N ALA A 36 0.15 -3.78 -5.79
CA ALA A 36 0.94 -3.10 -4.75
C ALA A 36 1.91 -2.07 -5.34
N ALA A 37 2.60 -2.40 -6.42
CA ALA A 37 3.55 -1.49 -7.06
C ALA A 37 2.83 -0.26 -7.64
N ARG A 38 1.68 -0.47 -8.29
CA ARG A 38 0.90 0.61 -8.85
C ARG A 38 0.29 1.49 -7.75
N ASP A 39 -0.20 0.86 -6.69
CA ASP A 39 -0.73 1.55 -5.52
C ASP A 39 0.32 2.51 -4.93
N LEU A 40 1.54 2.04 -4.75
CA LEU A 40 2.64 2.86 -4.25
C LEU A 40 2.96 4.03 -5.18
N GLN A 41 2.96 3.82 -6.48
CA GLN A 41 3.17 4.89 -7.46
C GLN A 41 2.11 5.98 -7.34
N ILE A 42 0.84 5.58 -7.20
CA ILE A 42 -0.27 6.52 -7.07
C ILE A 42 -0.17 7.27 -5.74
N LEU A 43 0.15 6.60 -4.64
CA LEU A 43 0.32 7.24 -3.35
C LEU A 43 1.45 8.28 -3.39
N THR A 44 2.56 7.95 -4.03
CA THR A 44 3.69 8.88 -4.22
C THR A 44 3.25 10.10 -5.03
N LEU A 45 2.46 9.89 -6.08
CA LEU A 45 1.94 10.96 -6.91
C LEU A 45 1.01 11.89 -6.11
N ILE A 46 0.14 11.32 -5.28
CA ILE A 46 -0.75 12.09 -4.40
C ILE A 46 0.09 12.97 -3.46
N GLU A 47 1.12 12.41 -2.84
CA GLU A 47 2.01 13.15 -1.94
C GLU A 47 2.72 14.30 -2.65
N GLN A 48 3.19 14.06 -3.87
CA GLN A 48 3.84 15.10 -4.67
C GLN A 48 2.87 16.24 -5.01
N ARG A 49 1.65 15.91 -5.39
CA ARG A 49 0.62 16.92 -5.71
C ARG A 49 0.20 17.71 -4.49
N GLU A 50 0.12 17.07 -3.34
CA GLU A 50 -0.16 17.74 -2.08
C GLU A 50 0.93 18.74 -1.73
N THR A 51 2.19 18.33 -1.83
CA THR A 51 3.35 19.17 -1.51
C THR A 51 3.45 20.39 -2.42
N THR A 52 3.14 20.24 -3.69
CA THR A 52 3.27 21.31 -4.69
C THR A 52 2.01 22.18 -4.80
N ASN A 53 0.94 21.85 -4.10
CA ASN A 53 -0.37 22.52 -4.21
C ASN A 53 -0.89 22.59 -5.66
N ALA A 54 -0.50 21.63 -6.49
CA ALA A 54 -0.88 21.61 -7.91
C ALA A 54 -2.34 21.18 -8.12
N ILE A 55 -2.92 20.54 -7.13
CA ILE A 55 -4.27 19.97 -7.18
C ILE A 55 -5.02 20.39 -5.90
N SER A 56 -6.32 20.65 -6.00
CA SER A 56 -7.14 21.03 -4.86
C SER A 56 -7.21 19.90 -3.82
N ALA A 57 -7.40 20.29 -2.56
CA ALA A 57 -7.57 19.34 -1.46
C ALA A 57 -8.74 18.40 -1.69
N GLU A 58 -9.83 18.89 -2.29
CA GLU A 58 -11.00 18.07 -2.61
C GLU A 58 -10.67 16.98 -3.62
N ARG A 59 -9.94 17.31 -4.69
CA ARG A 59 -9.51 16.34 -5.70
C ARG A 59 -8.54 15.32 -5.12
N LEU A 60 -7.66 15.73 -4.23
CA LEU A 60 -6.74 14.81 -3.53
C LEU A 60 -7.51 13.85 -2.63
N SER A 61 -8.52 14.34 -1.92
CA SER A 61 -9.38 13.50 -1.09
C SER A 61 -10.15 12.48 -1.94
N ASP A 62 -10.72 12.89 -3.05
CA ASP A 62 -11.41 12.01 -3.99
C ASP A 62 -10.47 10.94 -4.55
N ALA A 63 -9.23 11.32 -4.86
CA ALA A 63 -8.22 10.38 -5.33
C ALA A 63 -7.90 9.31 -4.29
N LEU A 64 -7.77 9.71 -3.03
CA LEU A 64 -7.52 8.76 -1.93
C LEU A 64 -8.67 7.78 -1.74
N VAL A 65 -9.91 8.25 -1.76
CA VAL A 65 -11.10 7.40 -1.64
C VAL A 65 -11.17 6.42 -2.81
N THR A 66 -10.94 6.88 -4.01
CA THR A 66 -10.95 6.04 -5.21
C THR A 66 -9.83 5.00 -5.15
N MET A 67 -8.65 5.38 -4.67
CA MET A 67 -7.53 4.45 -4.48
C MET A 67 -7.86 3.35 -3.47
N MET A 68 -8.54 3.69 -2.38
CA MET A 68 -8.99 2.71 -1.39
C MET A 68 -9.98 1.71 -2.01
N ASN A 69 -10.87 2.19 -2.86
CA ASN A 69 -11.79 1.33 -3.60
C ASN A 69 -11.03 0.37 -4.54
N ALA A 70 -10.02 0.87 -5.23
CA ALA A 70 -9.18 0.04 -6.09
C ALA A 70 -8.48 -1.05 -5.29
N ARG A 71 -8.00 -0.75 -4.09
CA ARG A 71 -7.38 -1.75 -3.20
C ARG A 71 -8.35 -2.88 -2.88
N MET A 72 -9.59 -2.55 -2.52
CA MET A 72 -10.61 -3.55 -2.20
C MET A 72 -10.91 -4.43 -3.40
N ILE A 73 -11.09 -3.84 -4.56
CA ILE A 73 -11.37 -4.56 -5.81
C ILE A 73 -10.21 -5.51 -6.14
N CYS A 74 -8.97 -5.04 -5.96
CA CYS A 74 -7.80 -5.87 -6.21
C CYS A 74 -7.69 -7.03 -5.21
N HIS A 75 -7.98 -6.79 -3.93
CA HIS A 75 -8.00 -7.84 -2.91
C HIS A 75 -9.04 -8.92 -3.22
N ASP A 76 -10.14 -8.54 -3.84
CA ASP A 76 -11.18 -9.47 -4.25
C ASP A 76 -10.80 -10.28 -5.52
N GLY A 77 -9.64 -10.03 -6.08
CA GLY A 77 -9.12 -10.75 -7.24
C GLY A 77 -9.35 -10.06 -8.58
N HIS A 78 -10.02 -8.92 -8.61
CA HIS A 78 -10.31 -8.17 -9.84
C HIS A 78 -9.16 -7.21 -10.19
N VAL A 79 -7.99 -7.78 -10.49
CA VAL A 79 -6.74 -7.03 -10.68
C VAL A 79 -6.84 -6.04 -11.84
N LEU A 80 -7.35 -6.47 -12.99
CA LEU A 80 -7.44 -5.60 -14.16
C LEU A 80 -8.38 -4.43 -13.93
N ASP A 81 -9.50 -4.68 -13.26
CA ASP A 81 -10.45 -3.62 -12.91
C ASP A 81 -9.82 -2.61 -11.95
N ALA A 82 -9.09 -3.10 -10.96
CA ALA A 82 -8.37 -2.25 -10.03
C ALA A 82 -7.31 -1.40 -10.72
N LEU A 83 -6.53 -1.99 -11.62
CA LEU A 83 -5.50 -1.26 -12.37
C LEU A 83 -6.10 -0.16 -13.23
N ALA A 84 -7.27 -0.41 -13.83
CA ALA A 84 -8.00 0.61 -14.58
C ALA A 84 -8.41 1.79 -13.67
N ILE A 85 -8.83 1.50 -12.43
CA ILE A 85 -9.16 2.54 -11.45
C ILE A 85 -7.91 3.35 -11.07
N TYR A 86 -6.78 2.69 -10.82
CA TYR A 86 -5.51 3.38 -10.55
C TYR A 86 -5.11 4.30 -11.70
N ASP A 87 -5.26 3.86 -12.94
CA ASP A 87 -4.96 4.68 -14.11
C ASP A 87 -5.87 5.92 -14.16
N GLY A 88 -7.13 5.76 -13.82
CA GLY A 88 -8.07 6.88 -13.71
C GLY A 88 -7.65 7.88 -12.64
N VAL A 89 -7.20 7.40 -11.49
CA VAL A 89 -6.68 8.27 -10.43
C VAL A 89 -5.46 9.03 -10.90
N ALA A 90 -4.52 8.37 -11.57
CA ALA A 90 -3.32 9.02 -12.11
C ALA A 90 -3.69 10.15 -13.07
N ARG A 91 -4.64 9.92 -13.96
CA ARG A 91 -5.12 10.96 -14.89
C ARG A 91 -5.77 12.14 -14.15
N SER A 92 -6.53 11.86 -13.11
CA SER A 92 -7.19 12.91 -12.32
C SER A 92 -6.21 13.78 -11.55
N LEU A 93 -5.01 13.29 -11.29
CA LEU A 93 -3.96 14.00 -10.56
C LEU A 93 -3.02 14.79 -11.49
N THR A 94 -3.27 14.76 -12.80
CA THR A 94 -2.50 15.56 -13.74
C THR A 94 -2.92 17.03 -13.60
N PRO A 95 -1.96 17.97 -13.36
CA PRO A 95 -2.29 19.38 -13.30
C PRO A 95 -2.82 19.88 -14.65
N VAL A 96 -3.80 20.75 -14.59
CA VAL A 96 -4.41 21.35 -15.80
C VAL A 96 -3.57 22.52 -16.27
#